data_26f1a8c739eec8593c9f491620469167
#
_entry.id   26f1a8c739eec8593c9f491620469167
#
_cell.length_a   1.000
_cell.length_b   1.000
_cell.length_c   1.000
_cell.angle_alpha   90.00
_cell.angle_beta   90.00
_cell.angle_gamma   90.00
#
_symmetry.space_group_name_H-M   'P 1'
#
loop_
_entity.id
_entity.type
_entity.pdbx_description
1 polymer ?
#
loop_
_entity_poly.entity_id
_entity_poly.type
_entity_poly.pdbx_seq_one_letter_code
_entity_poly.pdbx_strand_id
1 'polypeptide(L)'
;MEELQKKYDTLVGKYNALLAENEELKSILLQHGIVYSVSEISDKEPIFSPVIFPSVNFTPDEKIALFSSFFKGRTDVFARRWFSRTTGKGGYQPVCTNEWQRGVCDKKRYKCPDCPNRNLAPLTSREIYRHLEGKDEYGCDVIGLYAVTPDNKCSFLCADFDDKNCTHGYKEDVLAFIAVCRNWGISYSIERSRSGNGAHVWIFFEEPVAAGKARKLGNAILTEAMKRNGHITFNSYDRFFPNQDRMPEGGFGNLIALPLQGRARKMGNSVFVDENFLQFKNQWAYLYNAKKLNEHDLDMLLARHRQEDFGSLATSSETKPWVLPVSQDVTQKDFNGKLKIKKSDRLYIPLNSISEKVANHLK
;
A
#
# COMPACT_ATOMS: atom_id res chain seq x y z
N MET A 1 -1.23 -10.98 37.01
CA MET A 1 -2.62 -10.52 37.14
C MET A 1 -2.70 -9.05 37.56
N GLU A 2 -1.96 -8.63 38.58
CA GLU A 2 -1.93 -7.22 39.06
C GLU A 2 -1.57 -6.18 37.99
N GLU A 3 -0.57 -6.47 37.14
CA GLU A 3 -0.16 -5.54 36.07
C GLU A 3 -1.23 -5.37 35.00
N LEU A 4 -1.98 -6.44 34.69
CA LEU A 4 -3.11 -6.38 33.76
C LEU A 4 -4.26 -5.57 34.34
N GLN A 5 -4.55 -5.76 35.62
CA GLN A 5 -5.57 -4.99 36.36
C GLN A 5 -5.21 -3.50 36.37
N LYS A 6 -3.98 -3.15 36.67
CA LYS A 6 -3.50 -1.76 36.67
C LYS A 6 -3.60 -1.10 35.27
N LYS A 7 -3.30 -1.85 34.20
CA LYS A 7 -3.49 -1.37 32.83
C LYS A 7 -4.97 -1.18 32.48
N TYR A 8 -5.83 -2.09 32.94
CA TYR A 8 -7.28 -1.99 32.76
C TYR A 8 -7.84 -0.75 33.50
N ASP A 9 -7.48 -0.55 34.77
CA ASP A 9 -7.92 0.58 35.56
C ASP A 9 -7.47 1.91 34.95
N THR A 10 -6.23 1.95 34.43
CA THR A 10 -5.68 3.12 33.71
C THR A 10 -6.47 3.40 32.43
N LEU A 11 -6.85 2.36 31.68
CA LEU A 11 -7.62 2.49 30.45
C LEU A 11 -9.04 2.98 30.74
N VAL A 12 -9.67 2.44 31.77
CA VAL A 12 -11.00 2.88 32.25
C VAL A 12 -10.98 4.35 32.68
N GLY A 13 -9.92 4.76 33.38
CA GLY A 13 -9.75 6.18 33.74
C GLY A 13 -9.65 7.10 32.52
N LYS A 14 -8.86 6.72 31.52
CA LYS A 14 -8.76 7.48 30.26
C LYS A 14 -10.07 7.50 29.48
N TYR A 15 -10.78 6.39 29.44
CA TYR A 15 -12.09 6.30 28.80
C TYR A 15 -13.12 7.24 29.43
N ASN A 16 -13.19 7.26 30.77
CA ASN A 16 -14.11 8.14 31.49
C ASN A 16 -13.76 9.64 31.31
N ALA A 17 -12.47 9.97 31.23
CA ALA A 17 -12.04 11.34 30.93
C ALA A 17 -12.46 11.78 29.52
N LEU A 18 -12.29 10.92 28.51
CA LEU A 18 -12.74 11.19 27.14
C LEU A 18 -14.26 11.30 27.03
N LEU A 19 -15.02 10.52 27.81
CA LEU A 19 -16.47 10.65 27.85
C LEU A 19 -16.89 12.02 28.39
N ALA A 20 -16.27 12.47 29.46
CA ALA A 20 -16.58 13.79 30.06
C ALA A 20 -16.26 14.93 29.08
N GLU A 21 -15.10 14.89 28.42
CA GLU A 21 -14.70 15.84 27.37
C GLU A 21 -15.69 15.84 26.18
N ASN A 22 -16.15 14.67 25.76
CA ASN A 22 -17.12 14.53 24.67
C ASN A 22 -18.47 15.15 25.01
N GLU A 23 -18.96 14.98 26.26
CA GLU A 23 -20.20 15.60 26.73
C GLU A 23 -20.06 17.12 26.82
N GLU A 24 -18.92 17.63 27.24
CA GLU A 24 -18.63 19.07 27.26
C GLU A 24 -18.64 19.65 25.85
N LEU A 25 -17.97 19.00 24.90
CA LEU A 25 -17.94 19.41 23.48
C LEU A 25 -19.35 19.41 22.87
N LYS A 26 -20.17 18.41 23.16
CA LYS A 26 -21.59 18.38 22.74
C LYS A 26 -22.39 19.56 23.30
N SER A 27 -22.19 19.88 24.56
CA SER A 27 -22.82 21.01 25.20
C SER A 27 -22.46 22.35 24.53
N ILE A 28 -21.17 22.54 24.21
CA ILE A 28 -20.68 23.72 23.49
C ILE A 28 -21.30 23.82 22.09
N LEU A 29 -21.35 22.71 21.34
CA LEU A 29 -21.98 22.69 20.01
C LEU A 29 -23.46 23.09 20.06
N LEU A 30 -24.20 22.57 21.04
CA LEU A 30 -25.61 22.92 21.23
C LEU A 30 -25.78 24.41 21.60
N GLN A 31 -24.92 24.97 22.46
CA GLN A 31 -24.96 26.40 22.82
C GLN A 31 -24.73 27.30 21.61
N HIS A 32 -23.95 26.85 20.64
CA HIS A 32 -23.68 27.58 19.39
C HIS A 32 -24.66 27.26 18.26
N GLY A 33 -25.76 26.50 18.53
CA GLY A 33 -26.78 26.15 17.55
C GLY A 33 -26.29 25.19 16.45
N ILE A 34 -25.19 24.51 16.67
CA ILE A 34 -24.62 23.53 15.71
C ILE A 34 -25.32 22.18 15.94
N VAL A 35 -26.15 21.77 14.97
CA VAL A 35 -26.80 20.47 15.00
C VAL A 35 -25.78 19.42 14.55
N TYR A 36 -25.49 18.45 15.40
CA TYR A 36 -24.64 17.32 15.11
C TYR A 36 -25.41 16.01 15.26
N SER A 37 -25.13 15.05 14.43
CA SER A 37 -25.64 13.68 14.56
C SER A 37 -24.56 12.82 15.24
N VAL A 38 -24.84 12.34 16.44
CA VAL A 38 -24.01 11.30 17.07
C VAL A 38 -24.57 9.96 16.64
N SER A 39 -23.81 9.20 15.88
CA SER A 39 -24.05 7.77 15.78
C SER A 39 -23.74 7.17 17.16
N GLU A 40 -24.73 6.72 17.89
CA GLU A 40 -24.54 5.93 19.10
C GLU A 40 -23.64 4.73 18.75
N ILE A 41 -22.44 4.72 19.32
CA ILE A 41 -21.60 3.51 19.32
C ILE A 41 -22.27 2.57 20.31
N SER A 42 -23.25 1.83 19.84
CA SER A 42 -23.76 0.69 20.60
C SER A 42 -22.73 -0.45 20.51
N ASP A 43 -22.66 -1.33 21.50
CA ASP A 43 -21.97 -2.64 21.47
C ASP A 43 -22.54 -3.56 20.36
N LYS A 44 -22.92 -2.99 19.24
CA LYS A 44 -23.47 -3.68 18.08
C LYS A 44 -22.35 -4.35 17.33
N GLU A 45 -22.69 -5.51 16.83
CA GLU A 45 -21.88 -6.27 15.86
C GLU A 45 -21.18 -5.32 14.85
N PRO A 46 -19.98 -5.66 14.38
CA PRO A 46 -19.25 -4.81 13.44
C PRO A 46 -20.15 -4.46 12.25
N ILE A 47 -20.27 -3.15 11.97
CA ILE A 47 -21.06 -2.66 10.85
C ILE A 47 -20.38 -3.10 9.56
N PHE A 48 -21.04 -3.99 8.84
CA PHE A 48 -20.62 -4.46 7.52
C PHE A 48 -21.19 -3.59 6.41
N SER A 49 -20.55 -3.62 5.25
CA SER A 49 -21.09 -3.04 4.03
C SER A 49 -22.50 -3.59 3.75
N PRO A 50 -23.47 -2.73 3.38
CA PRO A 50 -24.81 -3.17 2.97
C PRO A 50 -24.80 -3.96 1.66
N VAL A 51 -23.71 -3.97 0.92
CA VAL A 51 -23.59 -4.73 -0.34
C VAL A 51 -23.54 -6.21 -0.04
N ILE A 52 -24.55 -6.94 -0.53
CA ILE A 52 -24.70 -8.37 -0.37
C ILE A 52 -24.32 -9.06 -1.69
N PHE A 53 -23.33 -9.92 -1.63
CA PHE A 53 -23.02 -10.83 -2.74
C PHE A 53 -23.75 -12.16 -2.54
N PRO A 54 -24.12 -12.86 -3.64
CA PRO A 54 -24.69 -14.19 -3.54
C PRO A 54 -23.80 -15.08 -2.64
N SER A 55 -24.42 -15.82 -1.73
CA SER A 55 -23.68 -16.70 -0.84
C SER A 55 -23.12 -17.87 -1.64
N VAL A 56 -21.81 -17.86 -1.83
CA VAL A 56 -21.06 -18.99 -2.39
C VAL A 56 -20.21 -19.56 -1.27
N ASN A 57 -20.36 -20.84 -1.01
CA ASN A 57 -19.53 -21.56 -0.06
C ASN A 57 -18.32 -22.12 -0.80
N PHE A 58 -17.14 -21.61 -0.49
CA PHE A 58 -15.87 -22.09 -1.03
C PHE A 58 -15.20 -23.04 -0.08
N THR A 59 -14.74 -24.17 -0.57
CA THR A 59 -13.79 -25.06 0.12
C THR A 59 -12.44 -24.34 0.30
N PRO A 60 -11.56 -24.82 1.18
CA PRO A 60 -10.22 -24.25 1.33
C PRO A 60 -9.43 -24.20 0.02
N ASP A 61 -9.49 -25.25 -0.79
CA ASP A 61 -8.77 -25.32 -2.07
C ASP A 61 -9.34 -24.34 -3.10
N GLU A 62 -10.65 -24.18 -3.17
CA GLU A 62 -11.31 -23.18 -4.02
C GLU A 62 -10.94 -21.75 -3.59
N LYS A 63 -10.84 -21.49 -2.29
CA LYS A 63 -10.35 -20.20 -1.77
C LYS A 63 -8.92 -19.91 -2.20
N ILE A 64 -8.04 -20.91 -2.13
CA ILE A 64 -6.65 -20.79 -2.58
C ILE A 64 -6.59 -20.54 -4.08
N ALA A 65 -7.36 -21.29 -4.87
CA ALA A 65 -7.42 -21.14 -6.31
C ALA A 65 -7.92 -19.74 -6.71
N LEU A 66 -9.03 -19.30 -6.09
CA LEU A 66 -9.60 -17.96 -6.29
C LEU A 66 -8.59 -16.88 -5.93
N PHE A 67 -7.97 -16.96 -4.74
CA PHE A 67 -6.97 -16.02 -4.28
C PHE A 67 -5.79 -15.95 -5.26
N SER A 68 -5.25 -17.10 -5.65
CA SER A 68 -4.14 -17.19 -6.60
C SER A 68 -4.48 -16.66 -7.99
N SER A 69 -5.77 -16.64 -8.37
CA SER A 69 -6.19 -16.10 -9.66
C SER A 69 -6.13 -14.57 -9.75
N PHE A 70 -6.15 -13.89 -8.60
CA PHE A 70 -6.07 -12.43 -8.49
C PHE A 70 -4.65 -11.95 -8.13
N PHE A 71 -4.02 -12.60 -7.15
CA PHE A 71 -2.72 -12.19 -6.62
C PHE A 71 -1.58 -12.96 -7.28
N LYS A 72 -1.43 -12.75 -8.59
CA LYS A 72 -0.37 -13.35 -9.41
C LYS A 72 0.84 -12.42 -9.44
N GLY A 73 2.01 -13.00 -9.24
CA GLY A 73 3.30 -12.35 -9.35
C GLY A 73 4.38 -13.39 -9.59
N ARG A 74 5.57 -13.19 -9.04
CA ARG A 74 6.62 -14.21 -9.10
C ARG A 74 6.21 -15.48 -8.35
N THR A 75 6.40 -16.61 -8.98
CA THR A 75 6.12 -17.92 -8.41
C THR A 75 7.37 -18.64 -7.91
N ASP A 76 8.53 -18.27 -8.46
CA ASP A 76 9.84 -18.86 -8.15
C ASP A 76 10.45 -18.33 -6.84
N VAL A 77 9.95 -17.20 -6.34
CA VAL A 77 10.37 -16.59 -5.08
C VAL A 77 9.22 -15.79 -4.48
N PHE A 78 9.12 -15.83 -3.16
CA PHE A 78 8.26 -14.95 -2.38
C PHE A 78 8.99 -14.47 -1.12
N ALA A 79 8.50 -13.42 -0.52
CA ALA A 79 8.99 -12.97 0.78
C ALA A 79 8.03 -13.41 1.88
N ARG A 80 8.55 -13.58 3.08
CA ARG A 80 7.79 -13.81 4.30
C ARG A 80 8.11 -12.74 5.31
N ARG A 81 7.08 -12.32 6.06
CA ARG A 81 7.28 -11.41 7.17
C ARG A 81 8.07 -12.09 8.27
N TRP A 82 9.00 -11.36 8.86
CA TRP A 82 9.71 -11.75 10.08
C TRP A 82 9.42 -10.75 11.20
N PHE A 83 9.57 -11.18 12.43
CA PHE A 83 9.45 -10.35 13.62
C PHE A 83 10.50 -10.73 14.65
N SER A 84 11.18 -9.73 15.20
CA SER A 84 12.18 -9.92 16.27
C SER A 84 11.54 -9.61 17.61
N ARG A 85 11.41 -10.60 18.46
CA ARG A 85 10.88 -10.44 19.84
C ARG A 85 11.75 -9.53 20.68
N THR A 86 13.07 -9.55 20.46
CA THR A 86 14.04 -8.77 21.23
C THR A 86 13.97 -7.29 20.90
N THR A 87 13.77 -6.92 19.62
CA THR A 87 13.82 -5.51 19.18
C THR A 87 12.45 -4.94 18.85
N GLY A 88 11.39 -5.77 18.81
CA GLY A 88 10.07 -5.38 18.36
C GLY A 88 9.98 -5.05 16.86
N LYS A 89 11.08 -5.16 16.11
CA LYS A 89 11.14 -4.83 14.69
C LYS A 89 10.63 -5.99 13.84
N GLY A 90 9.98 -5.65 12.73
CA GLY A 90 9.55 -6.61 11.72
C GLY A 90 9.85 -6.09 10.32
N GLY A 91 9.84 -7.00 9.36
CA GLY A 91 10.10 -6.69 7.95
C GLY A 91 9.79 -7.89 7.08
N TYR A 92 10.18 -7.82 5.82
CA TYR A 92 10.03 -8.91 4.87
C TYR A 92 11.39 -9.34 4.35
N GLN A 93 11.55 -10.63 4.11
CA GLN A 93 12.74 -11.18 3.47
C GLN A 93 12.37 -12.30 2.51
N PRO A 94 13.12 -12.49 1.40
CA PRO A 94 12.94 -13.62 0.52
C PRO A 94 13.12 -14.93 1.30
N VAL A 95 12.24 -15.91 1.04
CA VAL A 95 12.33 -17.21 1.71
C VAL A 95 13.40 -18.05 1.06
N CYS A 96 14.31 -18.55 1.88
CA CYS A 96 15.37 -19.44 1.46
C CYS A 96 15.20 -20.80 2.15
N THR A 97 15.21 -21.90 1.38
CA THR A 97 15.05 -23.26 1.92
C THR A 97 16.25 -23.70 2.78
N ASN A 98 17.42 -23.09 2.52
CA ASN A 98 18.64 -23.36 3.28
C ASN A 98 18.79 -22.45 4.51
N GLU A 99 17.82 -21.59 4.79
CA GLU A 99 17.88 -20.67 5.92
C GLU A 99 18.01 -21.41 7.24
N TRP A 100 19.02 -21.03 8.05
CA TRP A 100 19.35 -21.64 9.34
C TRP A 100 19.83 -23.11 9.28
N GLN A 101 20.05 -23.69 8.09
CA GLN A 101 20.63 -25.03 7.99
C GLN A 101 22.09 -25.00 8.44
N ARG A 102 22.40 -25.82 9.44
CA ARG A 102 23.77 -25.93 9.98
C ARG A 102 24.76 -26.39 8.90
N GLY A 103 25.87 -25.70 8.76
CA GLY A 103 26.92 -26.01 7.77
C GLY A 103 26.63 -25.47 6.35
N VAL A 104 25.42 -24.98 6.10
CA VAL A 104 25.01 -24.43 4.79
C VAL A 104 24.75 -22.93 4.85
N CYS A 105 23.99 -22.48 5.87
CA CYS A 105 23.65 -21.06 6.06
C CYS A 105 24.62 -20.42 7.05
N ASP A 106 25.47 -19.52 6.56
CA ASP A 106 26.38 -18.73 7.40
C ASP A 106 26.09 -17.23 7.24
N LYS A 107 25.09 -16.76 7.99
CA LYS A 107 24.68 -15.33 8.03
C LYS A 107 25.74 -14.41 8.65
N LYS A 108 26.75 -14.95 9.33
CA LYS A 108 27.87 -14.17 9.88
C LYS A 108 28.88 -13.82 8.79
N ARG A 109 29.08 -14.74 7.85
CA ARG A 109 30.03 -14.61 6.75
C ARG A 109 29.45 -13.93 5.51
N TYR A 110 28.18 -14.24 5.17
CA TYR A 110 27.54 -13.75 3.96
C TYR A 110 26.21 -13.07 4.27
N LYS A 111 25.94 -11.94 3.59
CA LYS A 111 24.59 -11.41 3.49
C LYS A 111 23.75 -12.28 2.57
N CYS A 112 22.44 -12.41 2.82
CA CYS A 112 21.59 -13.28 2.00
C CYS A 112 21.61 -12.99 0.49
N PRO A 113 21.71 -11.74 0.00
CA PRO A 113 21.87 -11.47 -1.43
C PRO A 113 23.12 -12.10 -2.04
N ASP A 114 24.22 -12.10 -1.29
CA ASP A 114 25.55 -12.55 -1.77
C ASP A 114 25.87 -14.00 -1.36
N CYS A 115 24.90 -14.72 -0.80
CA CYS A 115 25.12 -16.06 -0.29
C CYS A 115 25.21 -17.09 -1.45
N PRO A 116 26.33 -17.84 -1.58
CA PRO A 116 26.48 -18.85 -2.63
C PRO A 116 25.53 -20.04 -2.47
N ASN A 117 25.06 -20.27 -1.24
CA ASN A 117 24.15 -21.37 -0.90
C ASN A 117 22.67 -20.91 -0.86
N ARG A 118 22.37 -19.74 -1.39
CA ARG A 118 20.99 -19.24 -1.42
C ARG A 118 20.13 -20.12 -2.32
N ASN A 119 19.08 -20.72 -1.75
CA ASN A 119 18.10 -21.52 -2.47
C ASN A 119 16.70 -20.97 -2.19
N LEU A 120 16.17 -20.21 -3.15
CA LEU A 120 14.89 -19.51 -2.99
C LEU A 120 13.73 -20.49 -3.06
N ALA A 121 12.74 -20.27 -2.18
CA ALA A 121 11.57 -21.10 -2.13
C ALA A 121 10.49 -20.57 -3.10
N PRO A 122 9.86 -21.45 -3.89
CA PRO A 122 8.71 -21.07 -4.72
C PRO A 122 7.49 -20.78 -3.85
N LEU A 123 6.59 -19.89 -4.34
CA LEU A 123 5.29 -19.65 -3.74
C LEU A 123 4.35 -20.81 -4.08
N THR A 124 3.95 -21.58 -3.08
CA THR A 124 3.08 -22.74 -3.24
C THR A 124 1.70 -22.51 -2.59
N SER A 125 0.72 -23.34 -2.96
CA SER A 125 -0.61 -23.36 -2.32
C SER A 125 -0.54 -23.56 -0.81
N ARG A 126 0.44 -24.31 -0.30
CA ARG A 126 0.68 -24.49 1.13
C ARG A 126 1.02 -23.17 1.84
N GLU A 127 1.85 -22.34 1.22
CA GLU A 127 2.23 -21.05 1.79
C GLU A 127 1.02 -20.08 1.78
N ILE A 128 0.25 -20.10 0.70
CA ILE A 128 -1.00 -19.33 0.59
C ILE A 128 -2.00 -19.80 1.67
N TYR A 129 -2.16 -21.10 1.85
CA TYR A 129 -3.01 -21.64 2.91
C TYR A 129 -2.60 -21.10 4.28
N ARG A 130 -1.30 -21.16 4.63
CA ARG A 130 -0.77 -20.65 5.91
C ARG A 130 -1.06 -19.16 6.11
N HIS A 131 -0.89 -18.37 5.07
CA HIS A 131 -1.21 -16.95 5.09
C HIS A 131 -2.71 -16.69 5.36
N LEU A 132 -3.59 -17.41 4.65
CA LEU A 132 -5.04 -17.29 4.80
C LEU A 132 -5.56 -17.83 6.13
N GLU A 133 -4.88 -18.81 6.69
CA GLU A 133 -5.19 -19.38 8.01
C GLU A 133 -4.77 -18.43 9.15
N GLY A 134 -3.58 -17.84 9.07
CA GLY A 134 -3.11 -16.81 9.99
C GLY A 134 -2.92 -17.30 11.41
N LYS A 135 -2.22 -18.43 11.60
CA LYS A 135 -1.99 -19.03 12.93
C LYS A 135 -0.81 -18.41 13.69
N ASP A 136 0.13 -17.79 12.97
CA ASP A 136 1.31 -17.23 13.62
C ASP A 136 0.95 -15.99 14.45
N GLU A 137 1.28 -16.01 15.73
CA GLU A 137 0.95 -14.93 16.67
C GLU A 137 1.66 -13.61 16.38
N TYR A 138 2.79 -13.64 15.68
CA TYR A 138 3.58 -12.46 15.26
C TYR A 138 3.32 -12.08 13.81
N GLY A 139 2.46 -12.82 13.10
CA GLY A 139 2.15 -12.63 11.69
C GLY A 139 3.35 -12.95 10.78
N CYS A 140 4.21 -13.91 11.18
CA CYS A 140 5.31 -14.37 10.34
C CYS A 140 4.86 -15.29 9.19
N ASP A 141 3.57 -15.55 9.07
CA ASP A 141 2.92 -16.23 7.96
C ASP A 141 2.42 -15.27 6.84
N VAL A 142 2.60 -13.96 7.02
CA VAL A 142 2.25 -12.98 5.97
C VAL A 142 3.18 -13.13 4.77
N ILE A 143 2.59 -13.31 3.59
CA ILE A 143 3.30 -13.36 2.32
C ILE A 143 3.53 -11.95 1.80
N GLY A 144 4.77 -11.67 1.36
CA GLY A 144 5.11 -10.56 0.49
C GLY A 144 5.28 -11.08 -0.95
N LEU A 145 4.44 -10.62 -1.85
CA LEU A 145 4.46 -11.01 -3.25
C LEU A 145 5.27 -10.01 -4.08
N TYR A 146 6.19 -10.48 -4.90
CA TYR A 146 6.88 -9.67 -5.89
C TYR A 146 6.00 -9.54 -7.13
N ALA A 147 5.53 -8.31 -7.41
CA ALA A 147 4.50 -8.05 -8.42
C ALA A 147 5.01 -8.19 -9.86
N VAL A 148 6.30 -7.88 -10.11
CA VAL A 148 6.89 -7.93 -11.46
C VAL A 148 7.46 -9.31 -11.73
N THR A 149 7.03 -9.92 -12.83
CA THR A 149 7.56 -11.21 -13.34
C THR A 149 8.84 -11.01 -14.14
N PRO A 150 9.66 -12.07 -14.38
CA PRO A 150 10.91 -11.95 -15.12
C PRO A 150 10.78 -11.37 -16.54
N ASP A 151 9.59 -11.49 -17.17
CA ASP A 151 9.26 -10.91 -18.47
C ASP A 151 8.72 -9.48 -18.37
N ASN A 152 8.89 -8.81 -17.22
CA ASN A 152 8.47 -7.43 -16.95
C ASN A 152 6.96 -7.18 -17.02
N LYS A 153 6.17 -8.20 -16.70
CA LYS A 153 4.72 -8.10 -16.63
C LYS A 153 4.22 -8.10 -15.18
N CYS A 154 2.97 -7.68 -15.00
CA CYS A 154 2.24 -7.76 -13.73
C CYS A 154 0.77 -8.09 -13.96
N SER A 155 0.13 -8.72 -12.99
CA SER A 155 -1.29 -9.11 -13.08
C SER A 155 -2.22 -8.16 -12.33
N PHE A 156 -1.67 -7.14 -11.70
CA PHE A 156 -2.40 -6.07 -11.01
C PHE A 156 -1.58 -4.79 -10.94
N LEU A 157 -2.27 -3.69 -10.76
CA LEU A 157 -1.76 -2.43 -10.23
C LEU A 157 -2.35 -2.24 -8.84
N CYS A 158 -1.53 -1.92 -7.87
CA CYS A 158 -1.98 -1.57 -6.53
C CYS A 158 -1.41 -0.20 -6.13
N ALA A 159 -2.27 0.71 -5.71
CA ALA A 159 -1.88 1.98 -5.09
C ALA A 159 -1.93 1.84 -3.58
N ASP A 160 -0.83 2.19 -2.91
CA ASP A 160 -0.65 2.10 -1.46
C ASP A 160 -0.84 3.50 -0.83
N PHE A 161 -1.75 3.58 0.13
CA PHE A 161 -2.09 4.78 0.88
C PHE A 161 -1.89 4.53 2.37
N ASP A 162 -0.97 5.27 2.98
CA ASP A 162 -0.54 5.10 4.37
C ASP A 162 -0.74 6.40 5.17
N ASP A 163 -1.29 6.32 6.37
CA ASP A 163 -1.62 7.50 7.20
C ASP A 163 -0.44 8.00 8.06
N LYS A 164 0.78 7.71 7.65
CA LYS A 164 1.97 7.97 8.49
C LYS A 164 2.20 9.44 8.86
N ASN A 165 1.67 10.39 8.08
CA ASN A 165 1.90 11.83 8.29
C ASN A 165 0.76 12.70 7.73
N CYS A 166 -0.49 12.22 7.66
CA CYS A 166 -1.58 12.93 7.01
C CYS A 166 -2.49 13.64 7.99
N THR A 167 -2.65 14.95 7.79
CA THR A 167 -3.63 15.77 8.53
C THR A 167 -5.08 15.51 8.11
N HIS A 168 -5.30 14.97 6.90
CA HIS A 168 -6.63 14.71 6.32
C HIS A 168 -7.00 13.23 6.21
N GLY A 169 -6.07 12.33 6.60
CA GLY A 169 -6.27 10.89 6.52
C GLY A 169 -6.20 10.31 5.09
N TYR A 170 -5.88 9.02 5.00
CA TYR A 170 -5.72 8.31 3.73
C TYR A 170 -7.05 8.13 2.96
N LYS A 171 -8.18 8.22 3.65
CA LYS A 171 -9.50 7.93 3.06
C LYS A 171 -9.87 8.90 1.95
N GLU A 172 -9.61 10.19 2.15
CA GLU A 172 -9.88 11.22 1.14
C GLU A 172 -9.08 11.01 -0.13
N ASP A 173 -7.79 10.69 -0.01
CA ASP A 173 -6.92 10.39 -1.13
C ASP A 173 -7.39 9.14 -1.89
N VAL A 174 -7.79 8.08 -1.17
CA VAL A 174 -8.38 6.87 -1.76
C VAL A 174 -9.66 7.22 -2.53
N LEU A 175 -10.58 7.98 -1.93
CA LEU A 175 -11.85 8.36 -2.57
C LEU A 175 -11.62 9.20 -3.81
N ALA A 176 -10.64 10.11 -3.81
CA ALA A 176 -10.28 10.87 -5.00
C ALA A 176 -9.72 9.99 -6.11
N PHE A 177 -8.86 9.02 -5.78
CA PHE A 177 -8.31 8.06 -6.74
C PHE A 177 -9.42 7.20 -7.38
N ILE A 178 -10.31 6.61 -6.57
CA ILE A 178 -11.38 5.76 -7.08
C ILE A 178 -12.48 6.54 -7.82
N ALA A 179 -12.68 7.82 -7.52
CA ALA A 179 -13.59 8.66 -8.29
C ALA A 179 -13.16 8.78 -9.75
N VAL A 180 -11.84 8.86 -10.02
CA VAL A 180 -11.32 8.82 -11.39
C VAL A 180 -11.51 7.42 -11.99
N CYS A 181 -11.20 6.36 -11.24
CA CYS A 181 -11.43 4.99 -11.71
C CYS A 181 -12.89 4.80 -12.16
N ARG A 182 -13.86 5.24 -11.35
CA ARG A 182 -15.29 5.17 -11.64
C ARG A 182 -15.64 5.94 -12.91
N ASN A 183 -15.16 7.16 -13.06
CA ASN A 183 -15.40 7.98 -14.24
C ASN A 183 -14.82 7.39 -15.51
N TRP A 184 -13.72 6.66 -15.40
CA TRP A 184 -13.07 6.02 -16.56
C TRP A 184 -13.57 4.59 -16.80
N GLY A 185 -14.52 4.09 -15.99
CA GLY A 185 -15.05 2.73 -16.09
C GLY A 185 -14.08 1.64 -15.65
N ILE A 186 -13.07 2.00 -14.86
CA ILE A 186 -12.08 1.07 -14.33
C ILE A 186 -12.61 0.40 -13.08
N SER A 187 -12.63 -0.93 -13.05
CA SER A 187 -12.97 -1.71 -11.87
C SER A 187 -11.81 -1.68 -10.87
N TYR A 188 -12.14 -1.49 -9.59
CA TYR A 188 -11.17 -1.42 -8.50
C TYR A 188 -11.65 -2.19 -7.28
N SER A 189 -10.74 -2.49 -6.38
CA SER A 189 -11.03 -3.07 -5.06
C SER A 189 -10.26 -2.31 -3.99
N ILE A 190 -10.95 -1.90 -2.92
CA ILE A 190 -10.32 -1.23 -1.79
C ILE A 190 -10.06 -2.28 -0.71
N GLU A 191 -8.83 -2.36 -0.25
CA GLU A 191 -8.43 -3.18 0.90
C GLU A 191 -8.01 -2.28 2.05
N ARG A 192 -8.56 -2.49 3.24
CA ARG A 192 -7.96 -1.92 4.45
C ARG A 192 -6.64 -2.62 4.73
N SER A 193 -5.56 -1.87 4.89
CA SER A 193 -4.23 -2.42 5.10
C SER A 193 -4.16 -3.32 6.35
N ARG A 194 -3.13 -4.15 6.43
CA ARG A 194 -2.91 -5.05 7.57
C ARG A 194 -2.77 -4.31 8.91
N SER A 195 -2.23 -3.10 8.90
CA SER A 195 -2.10 -2.26 10.11
C SER A 195 -3.43 -1.63 10.54
N GLY A 196 -4.38 -1.49 9.62
CA GLY A 196 -5.62 -0.73 9.79
C GLY A 196 -5.49 0.77 9.51
N ASN A 197 -4.27 1.29 9.38
CA ASN A 197 -3.97 2.72 9.24
C ASN A 197 -3.66 3.14 7.79
N GLY A 198 -4.22 2.45 6.83
CA GLY A 198 -4.03 2.72 5.42
C GLY A 198 -4.92 1.85 4.57
N ALA A 199 -4.82 2.00 3.27
CA ALA A 199 -5.55 1.21 2.30
C ALA A 199 -4.72 0.94 1.05
N HIS A 200 -5.02 -0.18 0.42
CA HIS A 200 -4.56 -0.52 -0.91
C HIS A 200 -5.73 -0.42 -1.89
N VAL A 201 -5.53 0.24 -3.03
CA VAL A 201 -6.50 0.23 -4.13
C VAL A 201 -5.95 -0.65 -5.25
N TRP A 202 -6.62 -1.76 -5.49
CA TRP A 202 -6.24 -2.79 -6.45
C TRP A 202 -7.01 -2.62 -7.76
N ILE A 203 -6.29 -2.68 -8.88
CA ILE A 203 -6.83 -2.84 -10.22
C ILE A 203 -6.24 -4.14 -10.78
N PHE A 204 -7.08 -5.15 -10.97
CA PHE A 204 -6.65 -6.46 -11.45
C PHE A 204 -6.75 -6.54 -12.97
N PHE A 205 -5.82 -7.25 -13.60
CA PHE A 205 -5.83 -7.49 -15.04
C PHE A 205 -6.26 -8.92 -15.34
N GLU A 206 -6.99 -9.12 -16.45
CA GLU A 206 -7.40 -10.46 -16.90
C GLU A 206 -6.17 -11.31 -17.23
N GLU A 207 -5.28 -10.74 -18.06
CA GLU A 207 -3.99 -11.31 -18.41
C GLU A 207 -2.84 -10.41 -17.93
N PRO A 208 -1.65 -10.95 -17.70
CA PRO A 208 -0.51 -10.14 -17.29
C PRO A 208 -0.15 -9.10 -18.36
N VAL A 209 -0.10 -7.84 -17.95
CA VAL A 209 0.26 -6.68 -18.79
C VAL A 209 1.67 -6.18 -18.49
N ALA A 210 2.27 -5.43 -19.41
CA ALA A 210 3.57 -4.80 -19.15
C ALA A 210 3.49 -3.89 -17.91
N ALA A 211 4.42 -4.06 -16.97
CA ALA A 211 4.46 -3.29 -15.72
C ALA A 211 4.49 -1.76 -15.96
N GLY A 212 5.17 -1.31 -17.02
CA GLY A 212 5.17 0.07 -17.44
C GLY A 212 3.79 0.60 -17.88
N LYS A 213 2.97 -0.24 -18.56
CA LYS A 213 1.58 0.13 -18.91
C LYS A 213 0.73 0.31 -17.64
N ALA A 214 0.81 -0.64 -16.71
CA ALA A 214 0.08 -0.57 -15.43
C ALA A 214 0.45 0.70 -14.64
N ARG A 215 1.73 1.04 -14.54
CA ARG A 215 2.20 2.24 -13.87
C ARG A 215 1.77 3.53 -14.57
N LYS A 216 1.78 3.56 -15.91
CA LYS A 216 1.26 4.70 -16.68
C LYS A 216 -0.22 4.95 -16.36
N LEU A 217 -1.03 3.89 -16.29
CA LEU A 217 -2.43 4.00 -15.85
C LEU A 217 -2.54 4.62 -14.45
N GLY A 218 -1.79 4.10 -13.47
CA GLY A 218 -1.80 4.63 -12.11
C GLY A 218 -1.42 6.11 -12.05
N ASN A 219 -0.35 6.49 -12.74
CA ASN A 219 0.08 7.89 -12.81
C ASN A 219 -0.98 8.80 -13.48
N ALA A 220 -1.64 8.31 -14.54
CA ALA A 220 -2.70 9.05 -15.20
C ALA A 220 -3.89 9.26 -14.25
N ILE A 221 -4.29 8.24 -13.48
CA ILE A 221 -5.35 8.34 -12.48
C ILE A 221 -4.98 9.36 -11.40
N LEU A 222 -3.77 9.27 -10.81
CA LEU A 222 -3.31 10.23 -9.80
C LEU A 222 -3.33 11.66 -10.31
N THR A 223 -2.78 11.88 -11.49
CA THR A 223 -2.72 13.22 -12.08
C THR A 223 -4.11 13.81 -12.34
N GLU A 224 -5.03 12.97 -12.85
CA GLU A 224 -6.40 13.42 -13.07
C GLU A 224 -7.13 13.69 -11.74
N ALA A 225 -6.91 12.87 -10.71
CA ALA A 225 -7.46 13.11 -9.40
C ALA A 225 -6.97 14.40 -8.75
N MET A 226 -5.68 14.73 -8.91
CA MET A 226 -5.11 16.01 -8.47
C MET A 226 -5.69 17.21 -9.23
N LYS A 227 -5.90 17.07 -10.55
CA LYS A 227 -6.52 18.14 -11.35
C LYS A 227 -7.95 18.45 -10.90
N ARG A 228 -8.72 17.42 -10.58
CA ARG A 228 -10.14 17.56 -10.16
C ARG A 228 -10.29 18.12 -8.75
N ASN A 229 -9.35 17.81 -7.89
CA ASN A 229 -9.41 18.15 -6.46
C ASN A 229 -8.17 18.97 -6.08
N GLY A 230 -8.16 20.26 -6.36
CA GLY A 230 -7.00 21.13 -6.16
C GLY A 230 -6.45 21.23 -4.74
N HIS A 231 -7.16 20.68 -3.75
CA HIS A 231 -6.72 20.63 -2.34
C HIS A 231 -6.16 19.26 -1.94
N ILE A 232 -6.32 18.21 -2.78
CA ILE A 232 -5.81 16.88 -2.49
C ILE A 232 -4.35 16.82 -2.92
N THR A 233 -3.49 16.61 -1.95
CA THR A 233 -2.03 16.55 -2.14
C THR A 233 -1.50 15.13 -2.26
N PHE A 234 -2.35 14.10 -2.08
CA PHE A 234 -1.97 12.69 -2.00
C PHE A 234 -0.79 12.43 -1.03
N ASN A 235 -0.79 13.11 0.11
CA ASN A 235 0.24 12.94 1.12
C ASN A 235 0.28 11.52 1.71
N SER A 236 -0.87 10.82 1.70
CA SER A 236 -0.96 9.43 2.12
C SER A 236 -0.49 8.44 1.07
N TYR A 237 -0.41 8.83 -0.21
CA TYR A 237 0.08 7.94 -1.25
C TYR A 237 1.57 7.64 -1.04
N ASP A 238 1.92 6.37 -0.89
CA ASP A 238 3.31 5.93 -0.75
C ASP A 238 3.89 5.52 -2.10
N ARG A 239 3.28 4.54 -2.76
CA ARG A 239 3.78 4.01 -4.04
C ARG A 239 2.75 3.17 -4.80
N PHE A 240 3.12 2.79 -6.01
CA PHE A 240 2.46 1.72 -6.75
C PHE A 240 3.18 0.38 -6.57
N PHE A 241 2.41 -0.71 -6.73
CA PHE A 241 2.92 -2.04 -7.00
C PHE A 241 2.34 -2.54 -8.33
N PRO A 242 3.17 -2.74 -9.36
CA PRO A 242 4.62 -2.54 -9.36
C PRO A 242 5.02 -1.05 -9.25
N ASN A 243 6.19 -0.79 -8.65
CA ASN A 243 6.77 0.56 -8.59
C ASN A 243 7.85 0.79 -9.66
N GLN A 244 8.10 -0.19 -10.50
CA GLN A 244 9.12 -0.17 -11.55
C GLN A 244 8.59 -0.80 -12.84
N ASP A 245 9.11 -0.35 -13.98
CA ASP A 245 8.68 -0.80 -15.30
C ASP A 245 9.33 -2.13 -15.70
N ARG A 246 10.51 -2.41 -15.13
CA ARG A 246 11.31 -3.60 -15.42
C ARG A 246 11.83 -4.23 -14.15
N MET A 247 12.07 -5.53 -14.22
CA MET A 247 12.75 -6.26 -13.17
C MET A 247 14.16 -5.70 -12.99
N PRO A 248 14.59 -5.37 -11.75
CA PRO A 248 15.96 -4.95 -11.51
C PRO A 248 16.91 -6.13 -11.73
N GLU A 249 18.05 -5.84 -12.34
CA GLU A 249 19.10 -6.84 -12.54
C GLU A 249 19.58 -7.38 -11.19
N GLY A 250 19.60 -8.70 -11.04
CA GLY A 250 19.98 -9.38 -9.77
C GLY A 250 19.01 -9.22 -8.61
N GLY A 251 17.89 -8.50 -8.80
CA GLY A 251 16.88 -8.24 -7.77
C GLY A 251 15.55 -8.93 -8.01
N PHE A 252 14.59 -8.69 -7.11
CA PHE A 252 13.22 -9.23 -7.20
C PHE A 252 12.18 -8.14 -7.42
N GLY A 253 12.57 -6.87 -7.37
CA GLY A 253 11.65 -5.76 -7.36
C GLY A 253 10.98 -5.54 -6.00
N ASN A 254 9.99 -4.67 -5.97
CA ASN A 254 9.23 -4.40 -4.76
C ASN A 254 8.19 -5.47 -4.49
N LEU A 255 8.02 -5.76 -3.21
CA LEU A 255 6.99 -6.68 -2.75
C LEU A 255 5.82 -5.94 -2.09
N ILE A 256 4.63 -6.51 -2.23
CA ILE A 256 3.44 -6.09 -1.50
C ILE A 256 3.00 -7.21 -0.56
N ALA A 257 2.57 -6.85 0.65
CA ALA A 257 1.93 -7.79 1.56
C ALA A 257 0.56 -8.18 1.01
N LEU A 258 0.30 -9.49 0.89
CA LEU A 258 -0.97 -9.97 0.36
C LEU A 258 -2.12 -9.73 1.35
N PRO A 259 -3.36 -9.48 0.84
CA PRO A 259 -4.54 -9.28 1.68
C PRO A 259 -5.10 -10.59 2.23
N LEU A 260 -6.16 -10.48 3.03
CA LEU A 260 -6.91 -11.59 3.62
C LEU A 260 -6.10 -12.47 4.58
N GLN A 261 -4.97 -11.99 5.11
CA GLN A 261 -4.21 -12.70 6.12
C GLN A 261 -5.09 -13.02 7.34
N GLY A 262 -5.13 -14.29 7.73
CA GLY A 262 -6.15 -14.80 8.64
C GLY A 262 -6.24 -14.12 10.00
N ARG A 263 -5.12 -13.78 10.64
CA ARG A 263 -5.12 -13.07 11.92
C ARG A 263 -5.58 -11.61 11.78
N ALA A 264 -5.04 -10.88 10.80
CA ALA A 264 -5.41 -9.50 10.57
C ALA A 264 -6.90 -9.38 10.19
N ARG A 265 -7.39 -10.32 9.38
CA ARG A 265 -8.80 -10.40 8.98
C ARG A 265 -9.75 -10.58 10.16
N LYS A 266 -9.37 -11.36 11.19
CA LYS A 266 -10.17 -11.51 12.43
C LYS A 266 -10.29 -10.19 13.19
N MET A 267 -9.35 -9.27 13.01
CA MET A 267 -9.35 -7.92 13.60
C MET A 267 -9.96 -6.86 12.67
N GLY A 268 -10.59 -7.26 11.56
CA GLY A 268 -11.17 -6.36 10.58
C GLY A 268 -10.15 -5.65 9.69
N ASN A 269 -8.89 -6.08 9.68
CA ASN A 269 -7.81 -5.56 8.84
C ASN A 269 -7.43 -6.57 7.74
N SER A 270 -6.68 -6.11 6.72
CA SER A 270 -6.33 -6.94 5.55
C SER A 270 -7.59 -7.51 4.88
N VAL A 271 -8.64 -6.70 4.77
CA VAL A 271 -9.96 -7.05 4.26
C VAL A 271 -10.41 -6.06 3.19
N PHE A 272 -11.19 -6.55 2.24
CA PHE A 272 -11.86 -5.68 1.27
C PHE A 272 -13.01 -4.93 1.92
N VAL A 273 -13.12 -3.67 1.55
CA VAL A 273 -14.09 -2.71 2.10
C VAL A 273 -14.80 -1.98 0.96
N ASP A 274 -15.97 -1.43 1.24
CA ASP A 274 -16.67 -0.53 0.34
C ASP A 274 -16.11 0.90 0.39
N GLU A 275 -16.73 1.82 -0.33
CA GLU A 275 -16.32 3.23 -0.40
C GLU A 275 -16.55 3.99 0.92
N ASN A 276 -17.35 3.46 1.83
CA ASN A 276 -17.51 3.95 3.21
C ASN A 276 -16.50 3.30 4.17
N PHE A 277 -15.57 2.52 3.63
CA PHE A 277 -14.60 1.73 4.38
C PHE A 277 -15.24 0.69 5.33
N LEU A 278 -16.46 0.24 5.03
CA LEU A 278 -17.12 -0.85 5.72
C LEU A 278 -16.71 -2.18 5.08
N GLN A 279 -16.29 -3.14 5.91
CA GLN A 279 -15.86 -4.44 5.40
C GLN A 279 -17.04 -5.26 4.83
N PHE A 280 -16.80 -5.96 3.73
CA PHE A 280 -17.78 -6.90 3.19
C PHE A 280 -17.93 -8.10 4.12
N LYS A 281 -19.15 -8.52 4.41
CA LYS A 281 -19.43 -9.65 5.30
C LYS A 281 -18.83 -10.96 4.77
N ASN A 282 -18.91 -11.17 3.45
CA ASN A 282 -18.29 -12.32 2.79
C ASN A 282 -17.18 -11.88 1.83
N GLN A 283 -15.94 -11.89 2.30
CA GLN A 283 -14.75 -11.48 1.54
C GLN A 283 -14.51 -12.35 0.30
N TRP A 284 -14.87 -13.62 0.37
CA TRP A 284 -14.69 -14.56 -0.74
C TRP A 284 -15.73 -14.35 -1.84
N ALA A 285 -16.98 -14.11 -1.46
CA ALA A 285 -18.02 -13.76 -2.42
C ALA A 285 -17.70 -12.40 -3.09
N TYR A 286 -17.17 -11.44 -2.35
CA TYR A 286 -16.68 -10.18 -2.92
C TYR A 286 -15.59 -10.45 -3.97
N LEU A 287 -14.51 -11.17 -3.60
CA LEU A 287 -13.39 -11.43 -4.49
C LEU A 287 -13.82 -12.21 -5.75
N TYR A 288 -14.74 -13.15 -5.61
CA TYR A 288 -15.29 -13.92 -6.72
C TYR A 288 -16.02 -13.02 -7.75
N ASN A 289 -16.70 -11.98 -7.29
CA ASN A 289 -17.41 -11.02 -8.13
C ASN A 289 -16.54 -9.82 -8.57
N ALA A 290 -15.31 -9.72 -8.09
CA ALA A 290 -14.41 -8.64 -8.48
C ALA A 290 -14.05 -8.75 -9.96
N LYS A 291 -14.14 -7.62 -10.66
CA LYS A 291 -13.87 -7.56 -12.11
C LYS A 291 -12.41 -7.26 -12.38
N LYS A 292 -11.95 -7.72 -13.53
CA LYS A 292 -10.61 -7.48 -14.04
C LYS A 292 -10.65 -6.61 -15.28
N LEU A 293 -9.62 -5.83 -15.52
CA LEU A 293 -9.45 -5.01 -16.70
C LEU A 293 -8.68 -5.82 -17.75
N ASN A 294 -9.20 -5.90 -18.97
CA ASN A 294 -8.49 -6.53 -20.08
C ASN A 294 -7.44 -5.59 -20.69
N GLU A 295 -6.46 -6.12 -21.44
CA GLU A 295 -5.37 -5.33 -21.99
C GLU A 295 -5.85 -4.34 -23.07
N HIS A 296 -6.87 -4.69 -23.84
CA HIS A 296 -7.45 -3.81 -24.86
C HIS A 296 -8.03 -2.53 -24.22
N ASP A 297 -8.85 -2.68 -23.18
CA ASP A 297 -9.43 -1.54 -22.46
C ASP A 297 -8.35 -0.70 -21.79
N LEU A 298 -7.30 -1.35 -21.25
CA LEU A 298 -6.13 -0.65 -20.74
C LEU A 298 -5.47 0.22 -21.82
N ASP A 299 -5.24 -0.31 -23.01
CA ASP A 299 -4.64 0.43 -24.11
C ASP A 299 -5.53 1.59 -24.59
N MET A 300 -6.84 1.37 -24.65
CA MET A 300 -7.82 2.42 -24.96
C MET A 300 -7.84 3.54 -23.92
N LEU A 301 -7.76 3.20 -22.64
CA LEU A 301 -7.66 4.17 -21.55
C LEU A 301 -6.37 4.98 -21.65
N LEU A 302 -5.23 4.33 -21.88
CA LEU A 302 -3.94 4.99 -22.04
C LEU A 302 -3.91 5.89 -23.27
N ALA A 303 -4.54 5.50 -24.37
CA ALA A 303 -4.64 6.31 -25.59
C ALA A 303 -5.51 7.56 -25.36
N ARG A 304 -6.67 7.39 -24.68
CA ARG A 304 -7.62 8.47 -24.38
C ARG A 304 -7.08 9.50 -23.42
N HIS A 305 -6.35 9.04 -22.40
CA HIS A 305 -5.82 9.86 -21.32
C HIS A 305 -4.30 10.04 -21.47
N ARG A 306 -3.81 10.04 -22.70
CA ARG A 306 -2.41 10.31 -23.01
C ARG A 306 -2.07 11.70 -22.45
N GLN A 307 -1.36 11.72 -21.34
CA GLN A 307 -0.69 12.94 -20.91
C GLN A 307 0.50 13.15 -21.84
N GLU A 308 0.73 14.38 -22.26
CA GLU A 308 1.97 14.75 -22.90
C GLU A 308 3.11 14.20 -22.04
N ASP A 309 3.98 13.42 -22.64
CA ASP A 309 5.09 12.77 -21.95
C ASP A 309 5.92 13.84 -21.23
N PHE A 310 5.61 14.12 -19.98
CA PHE A 310 6.60 14.60 -19.05
C PHE A 310 7.56 13.43 -18.90
N GLY A 311 8.66 13.50 -19.63
CA GLY A 311 9.65 12.51 -19.95
C GLY A 311 9.65 11.32 -19.00
N SER A 312 9.69 10.13 -19.53
CA SER A 312 9.68 8.88 -18.76
C SER A 312 10.62 9.03 -17.58
N LEU A 313 10.06 9.30 -16.41
CA LEU A 313 10.80 9.23 -15.17
C LEU A 313 11.13 7.77 -14.95
N ALA A 314 12.17 7.32 -15.66
CA ALA A 314 12.88 6.10 -15.37
C ALA A 314 13.54 6.31 -14.01
N THR A 315 12.76 6.22 -12.95
CA THR A 315 13.27 6.31 -11.61
C THR A 315 13.60 4.93 -11.12
N SER A 316 14.85 4.63 -11.22
CA SER A 316 15.53 3.86 -10.19
C SER A 316 15.37 4.68 -8.90
N SER A 317 14.66 4.17 -7.90
CA SER A 317 14.50 4.72 -6.54
C SER A 317 13.36 5.73 -6.31
N GLU A 318 12.47 5.33 -5.44
CA GLU A 318 11.74 6.03 -4.35
C GLU A 318 11.25 7.49 -4.52
N THR A 319 11.21 8.07 -5.70
CA THR A 319 10.70 9.44 -5.86
C THR A 319 9.21 9.44 -6.18
N LYS A 320 8.45 10.17 -5.38
CA LYS A 320 7.02 10.41 -5.62
C LYS A 320 6.84 11.14 -6.97
N PRO A 321 5.80 10.83 -7.79
CA PRO A 321 5.63 11.37 -9.15
C PRO A 321 5.60 12.92 -9.23
N TRP A 322 5.32 13.59 -8.13
CA TRP A 322 5.29 15.07 -8.01
C TRP A 322 6.58 15.68 -7.46
N VAL A 323 7.60 14.89 -7.17
CA VAL A 323 8.93 15.43 -6.86
C VAL A 323 9.62 15.72 -8.18
N LEU A 324 9.77 17.00 -8.51
CA LEU A 324 10.52 17.41 -9.69
C LEU A 324 11.93 16.80 -9.65
N PRO A 325 12.40 16.18 -10.74
CA PRO A 325 13.76 15.67 -10.78
C PRO A 325 14.71 16.86 -10.63
N VAL A 326 15.59 16.78 -9.65
CA VAL A 326 16.74 17.69 -9.58
C VAL A 326 17.54 17.47 -10.86
N SER A 327 17.69 18.50 -11.67
CA SER A 327 18.45 18.43 -12.92
C SER A 327 19.83 17.84 -12.62
N GLN A 328 20.19 16.79 -13.35
CA GLN A 328 21.47 16.09 -13.17
C GLN A 328 22.68 16.87 -13.69
N ASP A 329 22.49 18.09 -14.14
CA ASP A 329 23.60 18.93 -14.59
C ASP A 329 24.27 19.62 -13.41
N VAL A 330 25.48 19.25 -13.19
CA VAL A 330 26.50 19.77 -12.28
C VAL A 330 26.81 18.88 -11.07
N THR A 331 27.26 17.68 -11.33
CA THR A 331 28.09 16.97 -10.36
C THR A 331 29.55 17.01 -10.82
N GLN A 332 30.32 17.95 -10.33
CA GLN A 332 31.79 17.84 -10.40
C GLN A 332 32.24 16.84 -9.32
N LYS A 333 32.88 15.76 -9.73
CA LYS A 333 33.62 14.87 -8.83
C LYS A 333 34.90 15.56 -8.38
N ASP A 334 35.20 15.53 -7.09
CA ASP A 334 36.50 15.89 -6.61
C ASP A 334 37.57 14.85 -6.98
N PHE A 335 38.86 15.17 -6.78
CA PHE A 335 39.97 14.29 -7.08
C PHE A 335 39.92 12.91 -6.42
N ASN A 336 39.07 12.73 -5.37
CA ASN A 336 38.86 11.49 -4.64
C ASN A 336 37.52 10.80 -4.99
N GLY A 337 36.79 11.23 -6.03
CA GLY A 337 35.55 10.63 -6.48
C GLY A 337 34.33 10.96 -5.61
N LYS A 338 34.43 11.86 -4.66
CA LYS A 338 33.31 12.33 -3.82
C LYS A 338 32.53 13.43 -4.52
N LEU A 339 31.21 13.34 -4.46
CA LEU A 339 30.30 14.34 -5.01
C LEU A 339 30.37 15.63 -4.17
N LYS A 340 30.81 16.75 -4.78
CA LYS A 340 30.71 18.08 -4.20
C LYS A 340 29.45 18.75 -4.71
N ILE A 341 28.46 18.92 -3.85
CA ILE A 341 27.29 19.76 -4.13
C ILE A 341 27.61 21.18 -3.61
N LYS A 342 27.72 22.14 -4.50
CA LYS A 342 27.86 23.55 -4.09
C LYS A 342 26.57 24.00 -3.41
N LYS A 343 26.69 24.81 -2.34
CA LYS A 343 25.55 25.32 -1.58
C LYS A 343 24.59 26.15 -2.45
N SER A 344 25.08 26.73 -3.55
CA SER A 344 24.35 27.48 -4.56
C SER A 344 23.48 26.62 -5.49
N ASP A 345 23.72 25.30 -5.55
CA ASP A 345 23.07 24.43 -6.53
C ASP A 345 21.79 23.78 -5.92
N ARG A 346 21.45 24.13 -4.69
CA ARG A 346 20.35 23.49 -3.98
C ARG A 346 18.96 23.98 -4.31
N LEU A 347 18.79 25.18 -4.84
CA LEU A 347 17.51 25.71 -5.32
C LEU A 347 17.77 26.90 -6.27
N TYR A 348 17.58 26.71 -7.56
CA TYR A 348 17.45 27.82 -8.48
C TYR A 348 15.97 28.08 -8.72
N ILE A 349 15.41 29.04 -8.00
CA ILE A 349 14.08 29.57 -8.29
C ILE A 349 14.35 30.94 -9.01
N PRO A 350 13.92 31.10 -10.28
CA PRO A 350 14.06 32.36 -10.94
C PRO A 350 13.36 33.45 -10.13
N LEU A 351 14.06 34.51 -9.77
CA LEU A 351 13.55 35.64 -8.96
C LEU A 351 12.27 36.27 -9.51
N ASN A 352 12.06 36.19 -10.81
CA ASN A 352 10.84 36.66 -11.49
C ASN A 352 9.60 35.77 -11.28
N SER A 353 9.75 34.58 -10.70
CA SER A 353 8.65 33.67 -10.37
C SER A 353 8.19 33.75 -8.90
N ILE A 354 8.83 34.61 -8.09
CA ILE A 354 8.51 34.74 -6.65
C ILE A 354 7.99 36.16 -6.40
N SER A 355 6.93 36.27 -5.58
CA SER A 355 6.44 37.58 -5.19
C SER A 355 7.53 38.37 -4.42
N GLU A 356 7.56 39.69 -4.59
CA GLU A 356 8.56 40.59 -3.98
C GLU A 356 8.72 40.41 -2.45
N LYS A 357 7.64 40.08 -1.77
CA LYS A 357 7.62 39.75 -0.33
C LYS A 357 8.43 38.51 0.04
N VAL A 358 8.42 37.48 -0.80
CA VAL A 358 9.15 36.21 -0.56
C VAL A 358 10.61 36.38 -0.98
N ALA A 359 10.91 37.14 -2.03
CA ALA A 359 12.26 37.40 -2.49
C ALA A 359 13.09 38.18 -1.45
N ASN A 360 12.47 39.05 -0.66
CA ASN A 360 13.15 39.80 0.42
C ASN A 360 13.41 38.98 1.68
N HIS A 361 12.78 37.85 1.84
CA HIS A 361 13.03 36.90 2.96
C HIS A 361 14.12 35.85 2.66
N LEU A 362 14.50 35.72 1.38
CA LEU A 362 15.50 34.74 0.92
C LEU A 362 16.88 35.39 0.63
N LYS A 363 17.01 36.71 0.78
CA LYS A 363 18.28 37.43 0.82
C LYS A 363 18.83 37.49 2.24
#